data_9080849456c1a7862ee0493cd7fcfcf5
#
_entry.id   9080849456c1a7862ee0493cd7fcfcf5
#
_cell.length_a   1.000
_cell.length_b   1.000
_cell.length_c   1.000
_cell.angle_alpha   90.00
_cell.angle_beta   90.00
_cell.angle_gamma   90.00
#
_symmetry.space_group_name_H-M   'P 1'
#
loop_
_entity.id
_entity.type
_entity.pdbx_description
1 polymer ?
#
loop_
_entity_poly.entity_id
_entity_poly.type
_entity_poly.pdbx_seq_one_letter_code
_entity_poly.pdbx_strand_id
1 'polypeptide(L)'
;IELWKQSGIKEIHLVSHDYGTTVANEIIVRKLQGYEPVKIKTVTFCNGSMHIELAHLKLVQKLLKHPFWGKYIIALMNKRTFVKTMQDIWFDKQLCDLNEMDELWELMMMNAGKEVLHKISQYNNERVKYWHRWIPALTQLDIPTHILWAQQDPIAVKAIAEQLYKEIPDSVYTKIDNCGHYPMLEQPELWIKNVAEFINLKV
;
A
#
# COMPACT_ATOMS: atom_id res chain seq x y z
N ILE A 1 -12.30 -5.09 8.75
CA ILE A 1 -13.16 -6.28 8.88
C ILE A 1 -14.49 -5.90 9.53
N GLU A 2 -14.50 -5.23 10.69
CA GLU A 2 -15.75 -4.88 11.39
C GLU A 2 -16.70 -4.03 10.54
N LEU A 3 -16.17 -3.05 9.79
CA LEU A 3 -16.97 -2.25 8.86
C LEU A 3 -17.69 -3.15 7.84
N TRP A 4 -16.99 -4.10 7.23
CA TRP A 4 -17.59 -5.03 6.26
C TRP A 4 -18.69 -5.88 6.88
N LYS A 5 -18.50 -6.36 8.11
CA LYS A 5 -19.52 -7.12 8.86
C LYS A 5 -20.76 -6.27 9.12
N GLN A 6 -20.57 -5.05 9.63
CA GLN A 6 -21.67 -4.13 9.93
C GLN A 6 -22.44 -3.72 8.67
N SER A 7 -21.76 -3.61 7.52
CA SER A 7 -22.36 -3.35 6.21
C SER A 7 -23.01 -4.58 5.58
N GLY A 8 -22.99 -5.74 6.23
CA GLY A 8 -23.58 -6.98 5.71
C GLY A 8 -22.85 -7.61 4.52
N ILE A 9 -21.61 -7.13 4.22
CA ILE A 9 -20.79 -7.65 3.12
C ILE A 9 -20.35 -9.07 3.43
N LYS A 10 -20.57 -9.99 2.48
CA LYS A 10 -20.22 -11.42 2.62
C LYS A 10 -18.99 -11.82 1.84
N GLU A 11 -18.73 -11.19 0.70
CA GLU A 11 -17.60 -11.48 -0.18
C GLU A 11 -16.97 -10.18 -0.65
N ILE A 12 -15.64 -10.18 -0.88
CA ILE A 12 -14.88 -9.03 -1.36
C ILE A 12 -13.80 -9.44 -2.37
N HIS A 13 -13.42 -8.49 -3.22
CA HIS A 13 -12.14 -8.45 -3.91
C HIS A 13 -11.27 -7.44 -3.18
N LEU A 14 -10.15 -7.89 -2.62
CA LEU A 14 -9.28 -7.05 -1.77
C LEU A 14 -8.21 -6.40 -2.63
N VAL A 15 -8.33 -5.10 -2.87
CA VAL A 15 -7.31 -4.29 -3.55
C VAL A 15 -6.59 -3.44 -2.52
N SER A 16 -5.26 -3.49 -2.50
CA SER A 16 -4.45 -2.83 -1.48
C SER A 16 -3.24 -2.12 -2.08
N HIS A 17 -2.95 -0.93 -1.56
CA HIS A 17 -1.83 -0.10 -1.98
C HIS A 17 -1.05 0.40 -0.75
N ASP A 18 0.26 0.54 -0.86
CA ASP A 18 1.21 1.01 0.16
C ASP A 18 0.95 0.43 1.55
N TYR A 19 0.50 1.24 2.51
CA TYR A 19 0.13 0.79 3.86
C TYR A 19 -1.01 -0.24 3.85
N GLY A 20 -1.93 -0.11 2.90
CA GLY A 20 -3.02 -1.08 2.71
C GLY A 20 -2.53 -2.50 2.49
N THR A 21 -1.35 -2.71 1.91
CA THR A 21 -0.77 -4.06 1.74
C THR A 21 -0.39 -4.70 3.08
N THR A 22 0.03 -3.89 4.06
CA THR A 22 0.28 -4.37 5.43
C THR A 22 -1.01 -4.81 6.11
N VAL A 23 -2.09 -4.05 5.91
CA VAL A 23 -3.42 -4.41 6.41
C VAL A 23 -3.92 -5.69 5.74
N ALA A 24 -3.75 -5.81 4.42
CA ALA A 24 -4.10 -7.01 3.67
C ALA A 24 -3.34 -8.24 4.17
N ASN A 25 -2.03 -8.11 4.42
CA ASN A 25 -1.24 -9.22 5.00
C ASN A 25 -1.77 -9.68 6.34
N GLU A 26 -2.13 -8.77 7.23
CA GLU A 26 -2.72 -9.16 8.53
C GLU A 26 -4.08 -9.83 8.35
N ILE A 27 -4.91 -9.39 7.41
CA ILE A 27 -6.18 -10.04 7.09
C ILE A 27 -5.96 -11.47 6.58
N ILE A 28 -4.98 -11.66 5.69
CA ILE A 28 -4.59 -12.98 5.15
C ILE A 28 -4.13 -13.91 6.28
N VAL A 29 -3.25 -13.42 7.16
CA VAL A 29 -2.79 -14.22 8.31
C VAL A 29 -3.96 -14.66 9.19
N ARG A 30 -4.92 -13.77 9.45
CA ARG A 30 -6.13 -14.13 10.23
C ARG A 30 -6.97 -15.19 9.53
N LYS A 31 -7.12 -15.08 8.20
CA LYS A 31 -7.79 -16.12 7.40
C LYS A 31 -7.10 -17.47 7.56
N LEU A 32 -5.77 -17.52 7.40
CA LEU A 32 -5.00 -18.76 7.58
C LEU A 32 -5.11 -19.35 9.00
N GLN A 33 -5.43 -18.51 9.98
CA GLN A 33 -5.71 -18.90 11.37
C GLN A 33 -7.19 -19.26 11.61
N GLY A 34 -8.01 -19.34 10.57
CA GLY A 34 -9.42 -19.70 10.65
C GLY A 34 -10.38 -18.53 10.90
N TYR A 35 -9.91 -17.28 10.88
CA TYR A 35 -10.78 -16.10 11.03
C TYR A 35 -11.03 -15.41 9.68
N GLU A 36 -12.10 -15.81 9.00
CA GLU A 36 -12.54 -15.26 7.71
C GLU A 36 -14.04 -14.92 7.76
N PRO A 37 -14.45 -13.84 8.46
CA PRO A 37 -15.85 -13.47 8.57
C PRO A 37 -16.45 -12.90 7.28
N VAL A 38 -15.60 -12.50 6.33
CA VAL A 38 -15.96 -12.06 4.99
C VAL A 38 -15.03 -12.78 4.02
N LYS A 39 -15.61 -13.48 3.05
CA LYS A 39 -14.85 -14.28 2.08
C LYS A 39 -14.05 -13.39 1.13
N ILE A 40 -12.77 -13.67 1.00
CA ILE A 40 -11.89 -12.98 0.06
C ILE A 40 -11.82 -13.79 -1.23
N LYS A 41 -12.31 -13.23 -2.33
CA LYS A 41 -12.32 -13.88 -3.65
C LYS A 41 -11.02 -13.70 -4.41
N THR A 42 -10.46 -12.50 -4.37
CA THR A 42 -9.15 -12.19 -4.97
C THR A 42 -8.39 -11.18 -4.11
N VAL A 43 -7.09 -11.18 -4.25
CA VAL A 43 -6.21 -10.16 -3.64
C VAL A 43 -5.41 -9.47 -4.74
N THR A 44 -5.36 -8.13 -4.71
CA THR A 44 -4.43 -7.34 -5.52
C THR A 44 -3.51 -6.55 -4.61
N PHE A 45 -2.21 -6.81 -4.72
CA PHE A 45 -1.16 -6.03 -4.08
C PHE A 45 -0.60 -5.01 -5.06
N CYS A 46 -0.56 -3.75 -4.66
CA CYS A 46 -0.07 -2.65 -5.47
C CYS A 46 0.93 -1.82 -4.66
N ASN A 47 2.15 -1.69 -5.15
CA ASN A 47 3.20 -0.79 -4.66
C ASN A 47 3.29 -0.67 -3.13
N GLY A 48 3.42 -1.81 -2.44
CA GLY A 48 3.55 -1.89 -0.99
C GLY A 48 4.91 -2.41 -0.55
N SER A 49 5.47 -1.84 0.51
CA SER A 49 6.78 -2.24 1.05
C SER A 49 6.66 -3.43 2.00
N MET A 50 6.03 -4.53 1.54
CA MET A 50 5.85 -5.75 2.35
C MET A 50 7.20 -6.37 2.72
N HIS A 51 8.10 -6.51 1.74
CA HIS A 51 9.50 -6.79 1.96
C HIS A 51 10.23 -5.51 2.34
N ILE A 52 10.13 -5.14 3.61
CA ILE A 52 10.69 -3.88 4.13
C ILE A 52 12.22 -3.79 3.97
N GLU A 53 12.90 -4.92 3.92
CA GLU A 53 14.34 -5.02 3.69
C GLU A 53 14.76 -4.61 2.27
N LEU A 54 13.85 -4.71 1.30
CA LEU A 54 14.06 -4.28 -0.08
C LEU A 54 13.57 -2.85 -0.34
N ALA A 55 12.78 -2.28 0.59
CA ALA A 55 12.18 -0.97 0.40
C ALA A 55 13.19 0.18 0.53
N HIS A 56 13.05 1.18 -0.32
CA HIS A 56 13.88 2.37 -0.31
C HIS A 56 13.20 3.52 0.44
N LEU A 57 13.04 3.38 1.76
CA LEU A 57 12.42 4.41 2.59
C LEU A 57 13.12 5.77 2.43
N LYS A 58 12.34 6.81 2.12
CA LYS A 58 12.82 8.19 2.07
C LYS A 58 13.24 8.66 3.47
N LEU A 59 14.11 9.66 3.54
CA LEU A 59 14.60 10.20 4.82
C LEU A 59 13.44 10.62 5.73
N VAL A 60 12.42 11.27 5.18
CA VAL A 60 11.23 11.69 5.94
C VAL A 60 10.53 10.49 6.59
N GLN A 61 10.37 9.37 5.90
CA GLN A 61 9.77 8.15 6.45
C GLN A 61 10.64 7.56 7.58
N LYS A 62 11.97 7.59 7.40
CA LYS A 62 12.92 7.14 8.43
C LYS A 62 12.85 8.00 9.69
N LEU A 63 12.67 9.31 9.55
CA LEU A 63 12.51 10.25 10.66
C LEU A 63 11.14 10.13 11.34
N LEU A 64 10.06 10.02 10.55
CA LEU A 64 8.69 9.91 11.07
C LEU A 64 8.47 8.66 11.92
N LYS A 65 9.07 7.53 11.54
CA LYS A 65 8.96 6.28 12.32
C LYS A 65 9.75 6.28 13.63
N HIS A 66 10.60 7.30 13.87
CA HIS A 66 11.38 7.37 15.09
C HIS A 66 10.48 7.69 16.29
N PRO A 67 10.47 6.88 17.37
CA PRO A 67 9.50 7.01 18.45
C PRO A 67 9.50 8.37 19.13
N PHE A 68 10.68 8.99 19.29
CA PHE A 68 10.84 10.28 19.95
C PHE A 68 10.75 11.48 18.99
N TRP A 69 11.50 11.42 17.86
CA TRP A 69 11.60 12.56 16.94
C TRP A 69 10.43 12.70 15.98
N GLY A 70 9.70 11.63 15.70
CA GLY A 70 8.63 11.62 14.69
C GLY A 70 7.57 12.70 14.93
N LYS A 71 7.14 12.90 16.17
CA LYS A 71 6.15 13.94 16.52
C LYS A 71 6.62 15.37 16.22
N TYR A 72 7.91 15.66 16.40
CA TYR A 72 8.46 16.97 16.11
C TYR A 72 8.59 17.20 14.60
N ILE A 73 8.95 16.18 13.85
CA ILE A 73 9.00 16.23 12.38
C ILE A 73 7.60 16.55 11.82
N ILE A 74 6.56 15.88 12.35
CA ILE A 74 5.17 16.14 11.95
C ILE A 74 4.74 17.56 12.32
N ALA A 75 5.14 18.05 13.49
CA ALA A 75 4.83 19.43 13.87
C ALA A 75 5.37 20.47 12.88
N LEU A 76 6.55 20.23 12.32
CA LEU A 76 7.20 21.08 11.32
C LEU A 76 6.65 20.88 9.90
N MET A 77 5.88 19.81 9.66
CA MET A 77 5.31 19.52 8.34
C MET A 77 4.29 20.60 7.94
N ASN A 78 4.40 21.05 6.72
CA ASN A 78 3.47 22.01 6.12
C ASN A 78 3.10 21.58 4.70
N LYS A 79 2.08 22.22 4.10
CA LYS A 79 1.56 21.90 2.77
C LYS A 79 2.65 21.89 1.69
N ARG A 80 3.57 22.84 1.69
CA ARG A 80 4.64 22.92 0.68
C ARG A 80 5.57 21.71 0.75
N THR A 81 5.97 21.30 1.97
CA THR A 81 6.84 20.12 2.16
C THR A 81 6.09 18.84 1.83
N PHE A 82 4.80 18.77 2.10
CA PHE A 82 3.95 17.65 1.71
C PHE A 82 3.88 17.51 0.18
N VAL A 83 3.49 18.56 -0.53
CA VAL A 83 3.40 18.56 -2.01
C VAL A 83 4.73 18.16 -2.65
N LYS A 84 5.84 18.74 -2.18
CA LYS A 84 7.17 18.37 -2.67
C LYS A 84 7.48 16.90 -2.46
N THR A 85 7.14 16.36 -1.29
CA THR A 85 7.35 14.93 -0.98
C THR A 85 6.52 14.04 -1.89
N MET A 86 5.27 14.43 -2.18
CA MET A 86 4.41 13.72 -3.11
C MET A 86 4.99 13.74 -4.53
N GLN A 87 5.40 14.90 -5.04
CA GLN A 87 6.04 15.02 -6.35
C GLN A 87 7.33 14.18 -6.46
N ASP A 88 8.09 14.02 -5.37
CA ASP A 88 9.34 13.25 -5.34
C ASP A 88 9.14 11.73 -5.44
N ILE A 89 7.91 11.26 -5.36
CA ILE A 89 7.56 9.84 -5.51
C ILE A 89 6.72 9.53 -6.76
N TRP A 90 6.39 10.56 -7.55
CA TRP A 90 5.82 10.43 -8.89
C TRP A 90 6.92 10.14 -9.93
N PHE A 91 6.57 9.43 -10.98
CA PHE A 91 7.47 9.21 -12.12
C PHE A 91 7.77 10.51 -12.83
N ASP A 92 6.73 11.23 -13.25
CA ASP A 92 6.86 12.59 -13.81
C ASP A 92 6.24 13.61 -12.86
N LYS A 93 7.11 14.36 -12.19
CA LYS A 93 6.72 15.42 -11.25
C LYS A 93 5.83 16.51 -11.85
N GLN A 94 5.92 16.72 -13.17
CA GLN A 94 5.15 17.75 -13.86
C GLN A 94 3.68 17.34 -14.06
N LEU A 95 3.40 16.03 -14.05
CA LEU A 95 2.05 15.49 -14.17
C LEU A 95 1.33 15.38 -12.80
N CYS A 96 2.02 15.69 -11.70
CA CYS A 96 1.41 15.71 -10.38
C CYS A 96 0.44 16.89 -10.29
N ASP A 97 -0.88 16.60 -10.23
CA ASP A 97 -1.90 17.65 -10.13
C ASP A 97 -1.84 18.28 -8.73
N LEU A 98 -1.57 19.60 -8.73
CA LEU A 98 -1.45 20.36 -7.48
C LEU A 98 -2.82 20.51 -6.77
N ASN A 99 -3.93 20.49 -7.50
CA ASN A 99 -5.26 20.56 -6.90
C ASN A 99 -5.57 19.26 -6.14
N GLU A 100 -5.25 18.10 -6.74
CA GLU A 100 -5.36 16.82 -6.03
C GLU A 100 -4.48 16.78 -4.78
N MET A 101 -3.26 17.33 -4.86
CA MET A 101 -2.37 17.40 -3.69
C MET A 101 -2.90 18.33 -2.61
N ASP A 102 -3.58 19.39 -2.99
CA ASP A 102 -4.23 20.31 -2.08
C ASP A 102 -5.39 19.63 -1.35
N GLU A 103 -6.24 18.90 -2.09
CA GLU A 103 -7.34 18.12 -1.51
C GLU A 103 -6.83 17.02 -0.57
N LEU A 104 -5.80 16.28 -0.97
CA LEU A 104 -5.16 15.26 -0.13
C LEU A 104 -4.60 15.85 1.16
N TRP A 105 -3.98 17.05 1.08
CA TRP A 105 -3.50 17.75 2.26
C TRP A 105 -4.66 18.11 3.20
N GLU A 106 -5.75 18.66 2.68
CA GLU A 106 -6.93 19.02 3.48
C GLU A 106 -7.55 17.80 4.15
N LEU A 107 -7.74 16.70 3.40
CA LEU A 107 -8.23 15.43 3.94
C LEU A 107 -7.33 14.90 5.06
N MET A 108 -6.00 14.95 4.86
CA MET A 108 -5.03 14.51 5.86
C MET A 108 -5.09 15.37 7.15
N MET A 109 -5.47 16.64 7.04
CA MET A 109 -5.56 17.55 8.19
C MET A 109 -6.92 17.49 8.90
N MET A 110 -7.94 16.87 8.31
CA MET A 110 -9.26 16.72 8.94
C MET A 110 -9.19 15.94 10.26
N ASN A 111 -10.10 16.25 11.18
CA ASN A 111 -10.27 15.55 12.46
C ASN A 111 -8.96 15.40 13.27
N ALA A 112 -8.15 16.44 13.30
CA ALA A 112 -6.82 16.44 13.92
C ALA A 112 -5.86 15.37 13.31
N GLY A 113 -5.97 15.10 12.01
CA GLY A 113 -5.21 14.06 11.32
C GLY A 113 -3.70 14.18 11.52
N LYS A 114 -3.16 15.40 11.62
CA LYS A 114 -1.75 15.64 11.93
C LYS A 114 -1.29 14.97 13.24
N GLU A 115 -2.16 14.88 14.25
CA GLU A 115 -1.83 14.27 15.55
C GLU A 115 -1.69 12.75 15.46
N VAL A 116 -2.40 12.12 14.51
CA VAL A 116 -2.36 10.66 14.33
C VAL A 116 -1.27 10.19 13.36
N LEU A 117 -0.71 11.09 12.53
CA LEU A 117 0.30 10.74 11.53
C LEU A 117 1.51 10.03 12.13
N HIS A 118 1.95 10.44 13.33
CA HIS A 118 3.06 9.76 14.01
C HIS A 118 2.72 8.30 14.36
N LYS A 119 1.49 8.06 14.80
CA LYS A 119 1.02 6.69 15.13
C LYS A 119 0.92 5.85 13.87
N ILE A 120 0.36 6.43 12.80
CA ILE A 120 0.24 5.76 11.51
C ILE A 120 1.64 5.43 10.94
N SER A 121 2.61 6.35 11.00
CA SER A 121 3.95 6.13 10.47
C SER A 121 4.72 4.97 11.13
N GLN A 122 4.25 4.45 12.29
CA GLN A 122 4.83 3.28 12.94
C GLN A 122 4.63 1.97 12.16
N TYR A 123 3.76 1.94 11.15
CA TYR A 123 3.56 0.75 10.30
C TYR A 123 4.87 0.20 9.70
N ASN A 124 5.85 1.05 9.43
CA ASN A 124 7.17 0.62 8.97
C ASN A 124 7.95 -0.16 10.05
N ASN A 125 7.75 0.18 11.33
CA ASN A 125 8.32 -0.59 12.45
C ASN A 125 7.55 -1.90 12.66
N GLU A 126 6.24 -1.88 12.42
CA GLU A 126 5.39 -3.07 12.48
C GLU A 126 5.77 -4.07 11.38
N ARG A 127 6.08 -3.62 10.17
CA ARG A 127 6.59 -4.47 9.08
C ARG A 127 7.85 -5.24 9.50
N VAL A 128 8.77 -4.60 10.21
CA VAL A 128 9.95 -5.28 10.77
C VAL A 128 9.55 -6.24 11.90
N LYS A 129 8.73 -5.76 12.84
CA LYS A 129 8.33 -6.53 14.04
C LYS A 129 7.56 -7.80 13.67
N TYR A 130 6.63 -7.70 12.72
CA TYR A 130 5.74 -8.79 12.33
C TYR A 130 6.15 -9.48 11.02
N TRP A 131 7.36 -9.20 10.52
CA TRP A 131 7.90 -9.80 9.30
C TRP A 131 7.76 -11.32 9.29
N HIS A 132 8.16 -11.97 10.38
CA HIS A 132 8.11 -13.41 10.57
C HIS A 132 6.69 -13.99 10.54
N ARG A 133 5.68 -13.16 10.74
CA ARG A 133 4.27 -13.54 10.69
C ARG A 133 3.66 -13.28 9.31
N TRP A 134 3.97 -12.15 8.70
CA TRP A 134 3.32 -11.69 7.48
C TRP A 134 3.93 -12.28 6.21
N ILE A 135 5.25 -12.34 6.11
CA ILE A 135 5.90 -12.81 4.88
C ILE A 135 5.71 -14.32 4.66
N PRO A 136 5.93 -15.21 5.65
CA PRO A 136 5.69 -16.64 5.44
C PRO A 136 4.21 -16.98 5.14
N ALA A 137 3.25 -16.14 5.53
CA ALA A 137 1.85 -16.33 5.19
C ALA A 137 1.58 -16.21 3.68
N LEU A 138 2.36 -15.41 2.96
CA LEU A 138 2.21 -15.22 1.52
C LEU A 138 2.49 -16.51 0.74
N THR A 139 3.41 -17.34 1.20
CA THR A 139 3.73 -18.64 0.56
C THR A 139 2.62 -19.69 0.73
N GLN A 140 1.67 -19.43 1.62
CA GLN A 140 0.53 -20.31 1.92
C GLN A 140 -0.80 -19.76 1.35
N LEU A 141 -0.72 -18.70 0.53
CA LEU A 141 -1.89 -18.03 0.02
C LEU A 141 -2.57 -18.87 -1.06
N ASP A 142 -3.80 -19.27 -0.81
CA ASP A 142 -4.67 -20.09 -1.67
C ASP A 142 -5.70 -19.26 -2.44
N ILE A 143 -5.60 -17.93 -2.35
CA ILE A 143 -6.50 -16.99 -3.01
C ILE A 143 -5.87 -16.49 -4.31
N PRO A 144 -6.61 -16.42 -5.44
CA PRO A 144 -6.11 -15.81 -6.66
C PRO A 144 -5.51 -14.44 -6.39
N THR A 145 -4.22 -14.29 -6.68
CA THR A 145 -3.45 -13.09 -6.29
C THR A 145 -2.88 -12.36 -7.51
N HIS A 146 -3.07 -11.05 -7.52
CA HIS A 146 -2.51 -10.13 -8.51
C HIS A 146 -1.45 -9.25 -7.86
N ILE A 147 -0.28 -9.17 -8.48
CA ILE A 147 0.79 -8.25 -8.15
C ILE A 147 0.81 -7.21 -9.26
N LEU A 148 0.19 -6.06 -9.01
CA LEU A 148 0.09 -4.95 -9.97
C LEU A 148 1.08 -3.87 -9.55
N TRP A 149 2.11 -3.60 -10.37
CA TRP A 149 3.23 -2.82 -9.87
C TRP A 149 3.77 -1.78 -10.84
N ALA A 150 3.80 -0.52 -10.39
CA ALA A 150 4.49 0.57 -11.04
C ALA A 150 6.01 0.35 -10.96
N GLN A 151 6.67 0.35 -12.10
CA GLN A 151 8.06 -0.10 -12.22
C GLN A 151 9.07 0.95 -11.75
N GLN A 152 8.70 2.22 -11.74
CA GLN A 152 9.58 3.34 -11.37
C GLN A 152 9.25 3.89 -9.96
N ASP A 153 8.56 3.12 -9.14
CA ASP A 153 8.33 3.48 -7.74
C ASP A 153 9.66 3.62 -6.99
N PRO A 154 9.96 4.81 -6.45
CA PRO A 154 11.23 5.03 -5.77
C PRO A 154 11.25 4.51 -4.31
N ILE A 155 10.13 4.01 -3.79
CA ILE A 155 9.96 3.51 -2.41
C ILE A 155 9.73 2.00 -2.41
N ALA A 156 8.61 1.58 -2.96
CA ALA A 156 8.26 0.17 -3.14
C ALA A 156 8.81 -0.31 -4.49
N VAL A 157 10.13 -0.48 -4.54
CA VAL A 157 10.86 -0.80 -5.77
C VAL A 157 10.41 -2.11 -6.39
N LYS A 158 10.56 -2.26 -7.71
CA LYS A 158 10.17 -3.46 -8.47
C LYS A 158 10.71 -4.78 -7.93
N ALA A 159 11.87 -4.74 -7.26
CA ALA A 159 12.46 -5.92 -6.62
C ALA A 159 11.52 -6.55 -5.57
N ILE A 160 10.67 -5.75 -4.93
CA ILE A 160 9.65 -6.26 -3.99
C ILE A 160 8.60 -7.06 -4.76
N ALA A 161 8.09 -6.54 -5.87
CA ALA A 161 7.12 -7.25 -6.71
C ALA A 161 7.69 -8.56 -7.28
N GLU A 162 8.95 -8.53 -7.73
CA GLU A 162 9.65 -9.71 -8.23
C GLU A 162 9.83 -10.78 -7.14
N GLN A 163 10.07 -10.35 -5.90
CA GLN A 163 10.16 -11.27 -4.76
C GLN A 163 8.78 -11.86 -4.41
N LEU A 164 7.75 -11.03 -4.34
CA LEU A 164 6.37 -11.49 -4.11
C LEU A 164 5.91 -12.49 -5.17
N TYR A 165 6.24 -12.25 -6.44
CA TYR A 165 5.90 -13.14 -7.54
C TYR A 165 6.55 -14.52 -7.44
N LYS A 166 7.75 -14.59 -6.84
CA LYS A 166 8.43 -15.87 -6.55
C LYS A 166 7.82 -16.61 -5.35
N GLU A 167 7.31 -15.87 -4.39
CA GLU A 167 6.83 -16.42 -3.11
C GLU A 167 5.35 -16.80 -3.11
N ILE A 168 4.52 -16.03 -3.83
CA ILE A 168 3.07 -16.26 -3.84
C ILE A 168 2.71 -17.25 -4.97
N PRO A 169 2.22 -18.45 -4.62
CA PRO A 169 1.86 -19.45 -5.61
C PRO A 169 0.79 -18.93 -6.59
N ASP A 170 0.89 -19.31 -7.84
CA ASP A 170 -0.09 -19.02 -8.90
C ASP A 170 -0.52 -17.54 -9.03
N SER A 171 0.34 -16.63 -8.54
CA SER A 171 0.10 -15.20 -8.69
C SER A 171 0.31 -14.70 -10.12
N VAL A 172 -0.39 -13.63 -10.48
CA VAL A 172 -0.23 -12.91 -11.75
C VAL A 172 0.55 -11.63 -11.47
N TYR A 173 1.63 -11.39 -12.22
CA TYR A 173 2.41 -10.16 -12.10
C TYR A 173 2.19 -9.26 -13.31
N THR A 174 1.61 -8.09 -13.10
CA THR A 174 1.41 -7.05 -14.12
C THR A 174 2.26 -5.84 -13.82
N LYS A 175 2.98 -5.36 -14.83
CA LYS A 175 3.88 -4.21 -14.74
C LYS A 175 3.19 -2.97 -15.33
N ILE A 176 3.32 -1.85 -14.64
CA ILE A 176 2.94 -0.52 -15.14
C ILE A 176 4.23 0.27 -15.32
N ASP A 177 4.62 0.49 -16.57
CA ASP A 177 5.81 1.28 -16.91
C ASP A 177 5.50 2.77 -16.88
N ASN A 178 6.54 3.60 -16.74
CA ASN A 178 6.46 5.06 -16.66
C ASN A 178 5.48 5.54 -15.56
N CYS A 179 5.58 4.90 -14.40
CA CYS A 179 4.68 5.12 -13.28
C CYS A 179 5.45 5.03 -11.96
N GLY A 180 5.19 5.96 -11.07
CA GLY A 180 5.79 6.04 -9.74
C GLY A 180 4.94 5.35 -8.68
N HIS A 181 4.87 5.97 -7.48
CA HIS A 181 4.28 5.31 -6.31
C HIS A 181 2.76 5.23 -6.34
N TYR A 182 2.07 6.10 -7.06
CA TYR A 182 0.59 6.20 -7.08
C TYR A 182 -0.01 5.86 -8.45
N PRO A 183 0.06 4.58 -8.90
CA PRO A 183 -0.43 4.23 -10.23
C PRO A 183 -1.91 4.53 -10.45
N MET A 184 -2.74 4.54 -9.41
CA MET A 184 -4.14 4.92 -9.50
C MET A 184 -4.36 6.42 -9.79
N LEU A 185 -3.36 7.28 -9.54
CA LEU A 185 -3.38 8.71 -9.85
C LEU A 185 -2.56 9.02 -11.12
N GLU A 186 -1.41 8.35 -11.28
CA GLU A 186 -0.49 8.61 -12.39
C GLU A 186 -0.97 7.97 -13.71
N GLN A 187 -1.59 6.80 -13.66
CA GLN A 187 -2.13 6.06 -14.81
C GLN A 187 -3.47 5.39 -14.49
N PRO A 188 -4.52 6.15 -14.15
CA PRO A 188 -5.78 5.63 -13.62
C PRO A 188 -6.48 4.65 -14.57
N GLU A 189 -6.51 4.93 -15.87
CA GLU A 189 -7.15 4.07 -16.87
C GLU A 189 -6.47 2.72 -16.97
N LEU A 190 -5.13 2.71 -17.01
CA LEU A 190 -4.37 1.47 -17.08
C LEU A 190 -4.48 0.68 -15.78
N TRP A 191 -4.45 1.38 -14.64
CA TRP A 191 -4.58 0.75 -13.33
C TRP A 191 -5.94 0.07 -13.16
N ILE A 192 -7.05 0.81 -13.41
CA ILE A 192 -8.41 0.25 -13.26
C ILE A 192 -8.68 -0.89 -14.24
N LYS A 193 -8.19 -0.76 -15.50
CA LYS A 193 -8.29 -1.82 -16.49
C LYS A 193 -7.68 -3.13 -15.99
N ASN A 194 -6.43 -3.10 -15.51
CA ASN A 194 -5.74 -4.30 -15.04
C ASN A 194 -6.40 -4.92 -13.80
N VAL A 195 -6.90 -4.09 -12.87
CA VAL A 195 -7.64 -4.57 -11.69
C VAL A 195 -8.94 -5.24 -12.13
N ALA A 196 -9.73 -4.59 -13.01
CA ALA A 196 -11.00 -5.12 -13.47
C ALA A 196 -10.83 -6.41 -14.29
N GLU A 197 -9.86 -6.46 -15.19
CA GLU A 197 -9.56 -7.67 -15.99
C GLU A 197 -9.19 -8.84 -15.07
N PHE A 198 -8.35 -8.63 -14.08
CA PHE A 198 -7.98 -9.70 -13.15
C PHE A 198 -9.19 -10.20 -12.35
N ILE A 199 -10.02 -9.30 -11.83
CA ILE A 199 -11.23 -9.68 -11.09
C ILE A 199 -12.16 -10.50 -12.00
N ASN A 200 -12.43 -10.03 -13.22
CA ASN A 200 -13.34 -10.69 -14.16
C ASN A 200 -12.85 -12.07 -14.64
N LEU A 201 -11.53 -12.28 -14.70
CA LEU A 201 -10.94 -13.59 -15.06
C LEU A 201 -11.06 -14.63 -13.93
N LYS A 202 -11.35 -14.20 -12.70
CA LYS A 202 -11.37 -15.05 -11.50
C LYS A 202 -12.77 -15.17 -10.85
N VAL A 203 -13.78 -14.53 -11.45
CA VAL A 203 -15.20 -14.67 -11.11
C VAL A 203 -15.85 -15.68 -12.06
#